data_4142cbe4f36c8b6cb9f99e1f190672ed
#
_entry.id   4142cbe4f36c8b6cb9f99e1f190672ed
#
_cell.length_a   1.000
_cell.length_b   1.000
_cell.length_c   1.000
_cell.angle_alpha   90.00
_cell.angle_beta   90.00
_cell.angle_gamma   90.00
#
_symmetry.space_group_name_H-M   'P 1'
#
loop_
_entity.id
_entity.type
_entity.pdbx_description
1 polymer ?
#
loop_
_entity_poly.entity_id
_entity_poly.type
_entity_poly.pdbx_seq_one_letter_code
_entity_poly.pdbx_strand_id
1 'polypeptide(L)'
;MAKFTEVVHKLVRPYYNYIIVLVSLIIFSMFGMLAYRRYYKNKMNAESDVANANRRRKDMFVYMFHVDWCPHCKNALPEWNTFKKLYDNKDTNGYRVKCVDVDCTKETSDVAHYINTYDIESYPTVKMV
;
A
#
# COMPACT_ATOMS: atom_id res chain seq x y z
N MET A 1 -56.87 -12.53 6.01
CA MET A 1 -55.46 -12.51 5.53
C MET A 1 -55.24 -13.30 4.24
N ALA A 2 -56.13 -14.23 3.89
CA ALA A 2 -55.99 -15.03 2.64
C ALA A 2 -56.12 -14.24 1.34
N LYS A 3 -56.87 -13.14 1.35
CA LYS A 3 -57.15 -12.33 0.13
C LYS A 3 -55.93 -11.60 -0.44
N PHE A 4 -54.92 -11.27 0.36
CA PHE A 4 -53.72 -10.56 -0.13
C PHE A 4 -52.81 -11.49 -0.89
N THR A 5 -52.58 -12.71 -0.42
CA THR A 5 -51.76 -13.71 -1.07
C THR A 5 -52.32 -14.19 -2.42
N GLU A 6 -53.67 -14.29 -2.53
CA GLU A 6 -54.33 -14.64 -3.79
C GLU A 6 -54.22 -13.55 -4.85
N VAL A 7 -54.33 -12.26 -4.44
CA VAL A 7 -54.18 -11.13 -5.33
C VAL A 7 -52.74 -11.04 -5.86
N VAL A 8 -51.77 -11.17 -4.97
CA VAL A 8 -50.35 -11.18 -5.35
C VAL A 8 -50.01 -12.34 -6.30
N HIS A 9 -50.55 -13.53 -6.01
CA HIS A 9 -50.33 -14.70 -6.86
C HIS A 9 -50.95 -14.54 -8.26
N LYS A 10 -52.12 -13.94 -8.36
CA LYS A 10 -52.80 -13.67 -9.62
C LYS A 10 -52.12 -12.60 -10.45
N LEU A 11 -51.47 -11.60 -9.79
CA LEU A 11 -50.75 -10.53 -10.43
C LEU A 11 -49.34 -11.00 -10.93
N VAL A 12 -48.69 -11.88 -10.17
CA VAL A 12 -47.34 -12.38 -10.47
C VAL A 12 -47.37 -13.50 -11.51
N ARG A 13 -48.47 -14.27 -11.61
CA ARG A 13 -48.57 -15.42 -12.50
C ARG A 13 -48.20 -15.15 -13.98
N PRO A 14 -48.63 -14.06 -14.62
CA PRO A 14 -48.25 -13.77 -16.02
C PRO A 14 -46.77 -13.41 -16.17
N TYR A 15 -46.10 -12.88 -15.11
CA TYR A 15 -44.69 -12.44 -15.13
C TYR A 15 -43.73 -13.43 -14.48
N TYR A 16 -44.27 -14.58 -14.02
CA TYR A 16 -43.49 -15.56 -13.25
C TYR A 16 -42.20 -16.00 -13.99
N ASN A 17 -42.27 -16.27 -15.28
CA ASN A 17 -41.11 -16.67 -16.08
C ASN A 17 -40.08 -15.54 -16.18
N TYR A 18 -40.51 -14.29 -16.33
CA TYR A 18 -39.62 -13.14 -16.40
C TYR A 18 -38.96 -12.87 -15.05
N ILE A 19 -39.66 -13.06 -13.95
CA ILE A 19 -39.14 -12.91 -12.60
C ILE A 19 -38.09 -13.97 -12.31
N ILE A 20 -38.29 -15.22 -12.71
CA ILE A 20 -37.31 -16.29 -12.56
C ILE A 20 -36.04 -15.97 -13.33
N VAL A 21 -36.16 -15.54 -14.60
CA VAL A 21 -35.01 -15.16 -15.41
C VAL A 21 -34.24 -14.00 -14.78
N LEU A 22 -34.92 -12.99 -14.28
CA LEU A 22 -34.32 -11.82 -13.67
C LEU A 22 -33.59 -12.18 -12.37
N VAL A 23 -34.21 -13.00 -11.50
CA VAL A 23 -33.60 -13.50 -10.28
C VAL A 23 -32.37 -14.37 -10.57
N SER A 24 -32.44 -15.25 -11.59
CA SER A 24 -31.30 -16.08 -11.97
C SER A 24 -30.13 -15.27 -12.49
N LEU A 25 -30.39 -14.18 -13.26
CA LEU A 25 -29.34 -13.27 -13.72
C LEU A 25 -28.67 -12.52 -12.56
N ILE A 26 -29.46 -12.07 -11.56
CA ILE A 26 -28.90 -11.41 -10.37
C ILE A 26 -28.01 -12.39 -9.59
N ILE A 27 -28.46 -13.61 -9.38
CA ILE A 27 -27.70 -14.64 -8.68
C ILE A 27 -26.40 -14.96 -9.44
N PHE A 28 -26.47 -15.12 -10.76
CA PHE A 28 -25.28 -15.38 -11.59
C PHE A 28 -24.28 -14.21 -11.56
N SER A 29 -24.78 -12.97 -11.61
CA SER A 29 -23.94 -11.77 -11.50
C SER A 29 -23.25 -11.68 -10.13
N MET A 30 -23.98 -12.00 -9.06
CA MET A 30 -23.42 -12.00 -7.71
C MET A 30 -22.37 -13.08 -7.51
N PHE A 31 -22.59 -14.31 -8.01
CA PHE A 31 -21.60 -15.38 -8.00
C PHE A 31 -20.38 -15.05 -8.84
N GLY A 32 -20.58 -14.48 -10.03
CA GLY A 32 -19.48 -14.02 -10.89
C GLY A 32 -18.60 -12.97 -10.20
N MET A 33 -19.24 -12.00 -9.53
CA MET A 33 -18.51 -10.95 -8.79
C MET A 33 -17.75 -11.52 -7.59
N LEU A 34 -18.34 -12.47 -6.85
CA LEU A 34 -17.67 -13.13 -5.71
C LEU A 34 -16.50 -14.01 -6.18
N ALA A 35 -16.70 -14.77 -7.26
CA ALA A 35 -15.64 -15.59 -7.86
C ALA A 35 -14.49 -14.72 -8.39
N TYR A 36 -14.82 -13.63 -9.09
CA TYR A 36 -13.84 -12.67 -9.58
C TYR A 36 -13.04 -12.03 -8.44
N ARG A 37 -13.71 -11.54 -7.39
CA ARG A 37 -13.04 -10.99 -6.20
C ARG A 37 -12.14 -12.01 -5.51
N ARG A 38 -12.60 -13.27 -5.40
CA ARG A 38 -11.83 -14.34 -4.76
C ARG A 38 -10.63 -14.75 -5.62
N TYR A 39 -10.81 -14.83 -6.94
CA TYR A 39 -9.73 -15.15 -7.88
C TYR A 39 -8.68 -14.04 -7.94
N TYR A 40 -9.09 -12.77 -8.02
CA TYR A 40 -8.15 -11.64 -8.02
C TYR A 40 -7.42 -11.48 -6.69
N LYS A 41 -8.11 -11.59 -5.54
CA LYS A 41 -7.44 -11.58 -4.24
C LYS A 41 -6.47 -12.73 -4.07
N ASN A 42 -6.86 -13.94 -4.50
CA ASN A 42 -5.97 -15.09 -4.41
C ASN A 42 -4.76 -14.96 -5.35
N LYS A 43 -4.92 -14.38 -6.53
CA LYS A 43 -3.80 -14.14 -7.45
C LYS A 43 -2.82 -13.10 -6.88
N MET A 44 -3.30 -12.02 -6.32
CA MET A 44 -2.44 -11.02 -5.65
C MET A 44 -1.77 -11.59 -4.40
N ASN A 45 -2.45 -12.44 -3.64
CA ASN A 45 -1.86 -13.11 -2.49
C ASN A 45 -0.94 -14.29 -2.89
N ALA A 46 -1.21 -14.98 -4.00
CA ALA A 46 -0.36 -16.06 -4.49
C ALA A 46 0.97 -15.55 -5.06
N GLU A 47 1.01 -14.34 -5.61
CA GLU A 47 2.30 -13.69 -5.95
C GLU A 47 3.09 -13.29 -4.70
N SER A 48 2.42 -13.10 -3.55
CA SER A 48 3.07 -12.86 -2.26
C SER A 48 3.42 -14.14 -1.49
N ASP A 49 2.78 -15.27 -1.83
CA ASP A 49 2.87 -16.54 -1.08
C ASP A 49 3.62 -17.65 -1.85
N VAL A 50 4.40 -17.28 -2.84
CA VAL A 50 5.45 -18.18 -3.32
C VAL A 50 6.45 -18.29 -2.18
N ALA A 51 6.42 -19.44 -1.50
CA ALA A 51 7.35 -19.82 -0.45
C ALA A 51 8.79 -19.87 -1.01
N ASN A 52 9.31 -18.71 -1.34
CA ASN A 52 10.72 -18.47 -1.50
C ASN A 52 11.22 -18.01 -0.14
N ALA A 53 11.59 -18.97 0.71
CA ALA A 53 12.32 -18.73 1.95
C ALA A 53 13.62 -17.92 1.73
N ASN A 54 13.93 -17.52 0.50
CA ASN A 54 15.08 -16.74 0.08
C ASN A 54 14.69 -15.39 -0.56
N ARG A 55 13.44 -14.94 -0.44
CA ARG A 55 13.13 -13.52 -0.61
C ARG A 55 13.65 -12.80 0.64
N ARG A 56 14.95 -12.59 0.71
CA ARG A 56 15.51 -11.52 1.53
C ARG A 56 14.74 -10.28 1.11
N ARG A 57 13.86 -9.82 1.99
CA ARG A 57 13.20 -8.53 1.80
C ARG A 57 14.33 -7.56 1.53
N LYS A 58 14.37 -7.02 0.32
CA LYS A 58 15.39 -6.04 0.01
C LYS A 58 15.03 -4.81 0.82
N ASP A 59 15.83 -4.49 1.80
CA ASP A 59 15.71 -3.25 2.54
C ASP A 59 16.20 -2.12 1.62
N MET A 60 15.40 -1.06 1.53
CA MET A 60 15.72 0.17 0.83
C MET A 60 15.95 1.24 1.89
N PHE A 61 17.13 1.79 1.93
CA PHE A 61 17.45 2.84 2.88
C PHE A 61 17.27 4.21 2.24
N VAL A 62 16.57 5.09 2.93
CA VAL A 62 16.44 6.49 2.57
C VAL A 62 17.11 7.29 3.67
N TYR A 63 18.23 7.90 3.32
CA TYR A 63 19.05 8.71 4.22
C TYR A 63 18.74 10.18 4.03
N MET A 64 18.55 10.92 5.12
CA MET A 64 18.53 12.37 5.12
C MET A 64 19.77 12.90 5.84
N PHE A 65 20.61 13.60 5.13
CA PHE A 65 21.79 14.27 5.66
C PHE A 65 21.45 15.72 5.97
N HIS A 66 21.62 16.12 7.22
CA HIS A 66 21.30 17.45 7.68
C HIS A 66 22.33 17.98 8.69
N VAL A 67 22.32 19.28 8.92
CA VAL A 67 23.12 19.95 9.93
C VAL A 67 22.25 20.98 10.68
N ASP A 68 22.51 21.19 11.97
CA ASP A 68 21.70 22.04 12.84
C ASP A 68 21.79 23.53 12.52
N TRP A 69 22.94 23.98 12.00
CA TRP A 69 23.20 25.39 11.66
C TRP A 69 22.61 25.82 10.33
N CYS A 70 22.12 24.89 9.50
CA CYS A 70 21.58 25.20 8.17
C CYS A 70 20.08 25.54 8.24
N PRO A 71 19.64 26.77 7.84
CA PRO A 71 18.22 27.14 7.81
C PRO A 71 17.38 26.26 6.88
N HIS A 72 17.94 25.83 5.76
CA HIS A 72 17.25 24.96 4.81
C HIS A 72 16.98 23.57 5.39
N CYS A 73 17.90 23.04 6.21
CA CYS A 73 17.69 21.80 6.93
C CYS A 73 16.52 21.90 7.91
N LYS A 74 16.44 23.00 8.66
CA LYS A 74 15.33 23.25 9.60
C LYS A 74 13.97 23.29 8.92
N ASN A 75 13.91 23.84 7.72
CA ASN A 75 12.68 23.86 6.92
C ASN A 75 12.33 22.49 6.31
N ALA A 76 13.32 21.67 5.98
CA ALA A 76 13.12 20.35 5.40
C ALA A 76 12.77 19.26 6.44
N LEU A 77 13.21 19.43 7.69
CA LEU A 77 12.97 18.45 8.77
C LEU A 77 11.50 18.11 9.03
N PRO A 78 10.55 19.05 9.08
CA PRO A 78 9.13 18.71 9.29
C PRO A 78 8.55 17.86 8.16
N GLU A 79 8.92 18.16 6.90
CA GLU A 79 8.52 17.37 5.73
C GLU A 79 9.12 15.97 5.77
N TRP A 80 10.41 15.86 6.11
CA TRP A 80 11.08 14.60 6.32
C TRP A 80 10.42 13.76 7.42
N ASN A 81 10.08 14.36 8.56
CA ASN A 81 9.38 13.66 9.64
C ASN A 81 8.01 13.16 9.22
N THR A 82 7.31 13.90 8.36
CA THR A 82 6.03 13.48 7.79
C THR A 82 6.24 12.30 6.84
N PHE A 83 7.23 12.35 5.96
CA PHE A 83 7.63 11.26 5.09
C PHE A 83 7.99 10.00 5.89
N LYS A 84 8.83 10.15 6.92
CA LYS A 84 9.23 9.05 7.81
C LYS A 84 8.03 8.37 8.47
N LYS A 85 7.07 9.13 9.01
CA LYS A 85 5.84 8.58 9.59
C LYS A 85 4.99 7.80 8.58
N LEU A 86 5.02 8.20 7.31
CA LEU A 86 4.23 7.58 6.26
C LEU A 86 4.88 6.32 5.70
N TYR A 87 6.21 6.27 5.57
CA TYR A 87 6.91 5.26 4.80
C TYR A 87 7.88 4.38 5.61
N ASP A 88 8.32 4.81 6.79
CA ASP A 88 9.28 4.02 7.58
C ASP A 88 8.70 2.65 7.96
N ASN A 89 9.51 1.61 7.74
CA ASN A 89 9.15 0.20 7.92
C ASN A 89 7.96 -0.32 7.10
N LYS A 90 7.54 0.42 6.06
CA LYS A 90 6.49 -0.04 5.14
C LYS A 90 7.07 -0.78 3.95
N ASP A 91 6.33 -1.80 3.52
CA ASP A 91 6.64 -2.55 2.31
C ASP A 91 6.04 -1.81 1.10
N THR A 92 6.90 -1.32 0.21
CA THR A 92 6.52 -0.64 -1.03
C THR A 92 7.20 -1.34 -2.21
N ASN A 93 6.41 -1.83 -3.16
CA ASN A 93 6.91 -2.53 -4.35
C ASN A 93 7.88 -3.69 -4.08
N GLY A 94 7.70 -4.40 -2.95
CA GLY A 94 8.56 -5.53 -2.57
C GLY A 94 9.85 -5.15 -1.86
N TYR A 95 10.05 -3.87 -1.55
CA TYR A 95 11.14 -3.34 -0.74
C TYR A 95 10.58 -2.83 0.60
N ARG A 96 11.32 -3.06 1.67
CA ARG A 96 11.03 -2.44 2.95
C ARG A 96 11.80 -1.13 3.04
N VAL A 97 11.07 -0.02 3.12
CA VAL A 97 11.66 1.31 3.26
C VAL A 97 12.13 1.50 4.70
N LYS A 98 13.38 1.92 4.87
CA LYS A 98 13.97 2.31 6.16
C LYS A 98 14.48 3.74 6.06
N CYS A 99 13.93 4.62 6.88
CA CYS A 99 14.30 6.04 6.91
C CYS A 99 15.35 6.27 7.99
N VAL A 100 16.50 6.81 7.62
CA VAL A 100 17.63 7.07 8.51
C VAL A 100 17.98 8.55 8.49
N ASP A 101 18.01 9.18 9.67
CA ASP A 101 18.50 10.54 9.84
C ASP A 101 19.99 10.51 10.14
N VAL A 102 20.77 11.27 9.38
CA VAL A 102 22.20 11.43 9.60
C VAL A 102 22.48 12.89 9.95
N ASP A 103 22.74 13.13 11.22
CA ASP A 103 23.15 14.46 11.69
C ASP A 103 24.65 14.65 11.44
N CYS A 104 24.96 15.53 10.49
CA CYS A 104 26.32 15.87 10.09
C CYS A 104 26.87 17.10 10.81
N THR A 105 26.22 17.57 11.88
CA THR A 105 26.65 18.76 12.65
C THR A 105 28.01 18.56 13.30
N LYS A 106 28.28 17.32 13.75
CA LYS A 106 29.58 16.93 14.32
C LYS A 106 30.27 15.93 13.40
N GLU A 107 31.47 16.25 13.00
CA GLU A 107 32.31 15.35 12.20
C GLU A 107 32.83 14.19 13.08
N THR A 108 32.05 13.12 13.14
CA THR A 108 32.52 11.85 13.69
C THR A 108 33.07 10.96 12.57
N SER A 109 33.87 9.95 12.90
CA SER A 109 34.38 8.98 11.93
C SER A 109 33.27 8.34 11.08
N ASP A 110 32.15 8.05 11.72
CA ASP A 110 30.98 7.42 11.06
C ASP A 110 30.31 8.39 10.09
N VAL A 111 30.15 9.66 10.49
CA VAL A 111 29.60 10.71 9.63
C VAL A 111 30.50 10.96 8.43
N ALA A 112 31.83 11.04 8.64
CA ALA A 112 32.81 11.18 7.56
C ALA A 112 32.74 10.01 6.57
N HIS A 113 32.57 8.78 7.08
CA HIS A 113 32.36 7.61 6.25
C HIS A 113 31.09 7.72 5.39
N TYR A 114 29.96 8.14 5.96
CA TYR A 114 28.72 8.36 5.23
C TYR A 114 28.86 9.45 4.17
N ILE A 115 29.46 10.60 4.50
CA ILE A 115 29.67 11.72 3.57
C ILE A 115 30.48 11.25 2.36
N ASN A 116 31.58 10.52 2.58
CA ASN A 116 32.43 10.01 1.52
C ASN A 116 31.77 8.89 0.71
N THR A 117 31.04 7.98 1.37
CA THR A 117 30.38 6.84 0.70
C THR A 117 29.24 7.29 -0.21
N TYR A 118 28.48 8.30 0.22
CA TYR A 118 27.33 8.78 -0.52
C TYR A 118 27.56 10.06 -1.30
N ASP A 119 28.79 10.56 -1.30
CA ASP A 119 29.21 11.76 -2.03
C ASP A 119 28.29 12.96 -1.71
N ILE A 120 28.32 13.38 -0.44
CA ILE A 120 27.44 14.45 0.07
C ILE A 120 28.19 15.79 -0.03
N GLU A 121 27.79 16.63 -0.97
CA GLU A 121 28.40 17.93 -1.22
C GLU A 121 27.65 19.10 -0.56
N SER A 122 26.38 18.90 -0.22
CA SER A 122 25.52 19.98 0.29
C SER A 122 24.45 19.48 1.26
N TYR A 123 23.87 20.38 2.06
CA TYR A 123 22.79 20.08 3.01
C TYR A 123 21.58 21.00 2.80
N PRO A 124 20.34 20.48 2.92
CA PRO A 124 20.01 19.08 3.16
C PRO A 124 20.11 18.22 1.88
N THR A 125 20.55 16.99 2.02
CA THR A 125 20.56 16.00 0.90
C THR A 125 19.82 14.73 1.31
N VAL A 126 18.99 14.20 0.41
CA VAL A 126 18.31 12.92 0.57
C VAL A 126 18.83 11.93 -0.46
N LYS A 127 19.33 10.79 -0.02
CA LYS A 127 19.81 9.70 -0.87
C LYS A 127 19.03 8.42 -0.58
N MET A 128 18.71 7.69 -1.64
CA MET A 128 18.04 6.39 -1.57
C MET A 128 18.98 5.31 -2.12
N VAL A 129 19.15 4.23 -1.33
CA VAL A 129 20.07 3.14 -1.61
C VAL A 129 19.42 1.78 -1.40
#